data_f6ee624257e32249f43b99e5ea990b01
#
_entry.id   f6ee624257e32249f43b99e5ea990b01
#
_cell.length_a   1.000
_cell.length_b   1.000
_cell.length_c   1.000
_cell.angle_alpha   90.00
_cell.angle_beta   90.00
_cell.angle_gamma   90.00
#
_symmetry.space_group_name_H-M   'P 1'
#
loop_
_entity.id
_entity.type
_entity.pdbx_description
1 polymer ?
#
loop_
_entity_poly.entity_id
_entity_poly.type
_entity_poly.pdbx_seq_one_letter_code
_entity_poly.pdbx_strand_id
1 'polypeptide(L)'
;MTYDIVLGTAGWGVWHSPDAGKSWLRHRKPFPLNSRIQALAVIPGEPRGLLAAGDTGVFRTRDGAASWARLGAAGDLPTVWSLAVDPRDPRTVFAGTRPAAIYRSRDGGETWKRLDAPVATECSIGQAFVTRVLVDPVDGTVWAGVEIDGVFLSRDGGDAWTKVVNGLHDLDVHDMALAASDPPRVYASTNGEVFWSDDRGKQWTPIGVKTRWPLPYSRGIAVKADDPRVVFAGCGQTTTGETGEVLRSSDGGQTWRSLPLPSRPNATIWGLATHPADAARIVAFSLFGEVYVSEDAGESWRKIAREFGEIRAAAWLPA
;
A
#
# COMPACT_ATOMS: atom_id res chain seq x y z
N MET A 1 8.06 -18.59 14.52
CA MET A 1 7.17 -19.16 13.47
C MET A 1 7.72 -18.75 12.12
N THR A 2 7.61 -19.61 11.10
CA THR A 2 7.94 -19.23 9.72
C THR A 2 6.79 -18.44 9.12
N TYR A 3 7.07 -17.58 8.17
CA TYR A 3 6.11 -16.82 7.37
C TYR A 3 6.78 -16.40 6.06
N ASP A 4 5.96 -16.14 5.05
CA ASP A 4 6.46 -15.71 3.76
C ASP A 4 6.58 -14.19 3.73
N ILE A 5 7.63 -13.66 3.09
CA ILE A 5 7.74 -12.25 2.72
C ILE A 5 7.78 -12.16 1.20
N VAL A 6 6.95 -11.29 0.64
CA VAL A 6 6.87 -11.07 -0.81
C VAL A 6 7.14 -9.60 -1.11
N LEU A 7 8.03 -9.35 -2.06
CA LEU A 7 8.40 -8.00 -2.49
C LEU A 7 8.11 -7.82 -3.98
N GLY A 8 7.46 -6.73 -4.32
CA GLY A 8 7.32 -6.22 -5.67
C GLY A 8 8.39 -5.17 -5.96
N THR A 9 9.14 -5.34 -7.04
CA THR A 9 10.27 -4.48 -7.37
C THR A 9 10.15 -3.82 -8.74
N ALA A 10 10.81 -2.68 -8.92
CA ALA A 10 10.89 -2.01 -10.21
C ALA A 10 11.96 -2.67 -11.10
N GLY A 11 11.53 -3.47 -12.07
CA GLY A 11 12.41 -4.10 -13.07
C GLY A 11 12.93 -5.49 -12.71
N TRP A 12 12.64 -6.01 -11.49
CA TRP A 12 13.08 -7.34 -11.08
C TRP A 12 11.92 -8.28 -10.72
N GLY A 13 10.67 -7.87 -10.96
CA GLY A 13 9.47 -8.66 -10.70
C GLY A 13 9.24 -8.93 -9.21
N VAL A 14 8.93 -10.17 -8.89
CA VAL A 14 8.62 -10.61 -7.52
C VAL A 14 9.81 -11.36 -6.90
N TRP A 15 10.13 -10.98 -5.66
CA TRP A 15 11.00 -11.72 -4.76
C TRP A 15 10.18 -12.33 -3.64
N HIS A 16 10.51 -13.55 -3.26
CA HIS A 16 9.81 -14.32 -2.22
C HIS A 16 10.82 -14.94 -1.25
N SER A 17 10.52 -14.84 0.02
CA SER A 17 11.21 -15.57 1.09
C SER A 17 10.19 -16.45 1.84
N PRO A 18 10.35 -17.76 1.88
CA PRO A 18 9.46 -18.66 2.60
C PRO A 18 9.84 -18.85 4.08
N ASP A 19 10.91 -18.20 4.54
CA ASP A 19 11.57 -18.45 5.81
C ASP A 19 11.89 -17.17 6.59
N ALA A 20 10.95 -16.22 6.56
CA ALA A 20 11.04 -14.96 7.29
C ALA A 20 12.25 -14.09 6.89
N GLY A 21 12.67 -14.15 5.62
CA GLY A 21 13.74 -13.30 5.09
C GLY A 21 15.14 -13.91 5.18
N LYS A 22 15.28 -15.19 5.56
CA LYS A 22 16.60 -15.87 5.62
C LYS A 22 17.13 -16.25 4.25
N SER A 23 16.25 -16.77 3.38
CA SER A 23 16.56 -17.07 1.99
C SER A 23 15.59 -16.38 1.04
N TRP A 24 16.01 -16.18 -0.21
CA TRP A 24 15.22 -15.43 -1.19
C TRP A 24 15.27 -16.07 -2.56
N LEU A 25 14.09 -16.17 -3.17
CA LEU A 25 13.88 -16.65 -4.52
C LEU A 25 13.29 -15.54 -5.38
N ARG A 26 13.85 -15.30 -6.57
CA ARG A 26 13.26 -14.44 -7.57
C ARG A 26 12.37 -15.25 -8.50
N HIS A 27 11.11 -14.87 -8.63
CA HIS A 27 10.21 -15.49 -9.59
C HIS A 27 10.45 -14.94 -11.00
N ARG A 28 10.83 -15.85 -11.92
CA ARG A 28 11.08 -15.55 -13.33
C ARG A 28 9.87 -15.82 -14.22
N LYS A 29 8.99 -16.70 -13.79
CA LYS A 29 7.75 -17.06 -14.48
C LYS A 29 6.58 -16.95 -13.51
N PRO A 30 5.42 -16.46 -13.95
CA PRO A 30 5.05 -15.99 -15.30
C PRO A 30 5.43 -14.52 -15.58
N PHE A 31 6.26 -13.90 -14.73
CA PHE A 31 6.63 -12.49 -14.84
C PHE A 31 7.60 -12.30 -16.01
N PRO A 32 7.29 -11.40 -16.98
CA PRO A 32 8.24 -11.00 -18.01
C PRO A 32 9.54 -10.42 -17.41
N LEU A 33 10.62 -10.46 -18.19
CA LEU A 33 11.85 -9.77 -17.82
C LEU A 33 11.59 -8.26 -17.65
N ASN A 34 12.22 -7.68 -16.65
CA ASN A 34 12.11 -6.26 -16.32
C ASN A 34 10.71 -5.81 -15.84
N SER A 35 9.81 -6.75 -15.45
CA SER A 35 8.52 -6.40 -14.87
C SER A 35 8.67 -5.49 -13.67
N ARG A 36 7.82 -4.47 -13.62
CA ARG A 36 7.67 -3.57 -12.47
C ARG A 36 6.41 -3.99 -11.72
N ILE A 37 6.57 -4.53 -10.52
CA ILE A 37 5.46 -4.88 -9.65
C ILE A 37 5.26 -3.75 -8.66
N GLN A 38 4.15 -3.02 -8.83
CA GLN A 38 3.83 -1.81 -8.08
C GLN A 38 2.88 -2.07 -6.90
N ALA A 39 2.09 -3.16 -6.98
CA ALA A 39 1.08 -3.47 -5.99
C ALA A 39 1.09 -4.94 -5.61
N LEU A 40 0.88 -5.19 -4.31
CA LEU A 40 0.60 -6.49 -3.71
C LEU A 40 -0.67 -6.35 -2.87
N ALA A 41 -1.61 -7.29 -2.98
CA ALA A 41 -2.83 -7.29 -2.20
C ALA A 41 -3.14 -8.70 -1.67
N VAL A 42 -3.22 -8.83 -0.37
CA VAL A 42 -3.63 -10.07 0.31
C VAL A 42 -5.09 -10.36 -0.03
N ILE A 43 -5.43 -11.62 -0.25
CA ILE A 43 -6.79 -12.05 -0.55
C ILE A 43 -7.47 -12.45 0.77
N PRO A 44 -8.49 -11.70 1.24
CA PRO A 44 -9.22 -12.02 2.45
C PRO A 44 -9.82 -13.43 2.40
N GLY A 45 -9.69 -14.17 3.50
CA GLY A 45 -10.16 -15.56 3.57
C GLY A 45 -9.25 -16.61 2.90
N GLU A 46 -8.20 -16.19 2.19
CA GLU A 46 -7.17 -17.08 1.63
C GLU A 46 -5.81 -16.79 2.31
N PRO A 47 -5.45 -17.48 3.39
CA PRO A 47 -4.24 -17.15 4.17
C PRO A 47 -2.94 -17.14 3.36
N ARG A 48 -2.88 -17.92 2.29
CA ARG A 48 -1.74 -17.99 1.38
C ARG A 48 -2.01 -17.36 0.01
N GLY A 49 -3.13 -16.62 -0.11
CA GLY A 49 -3.55 -15.96 -1.35
C GLY A 49 -3.00 -14.54 -1.45
N LEU A 50 -2.41 -14.21 -2.61
CA LEU A 50 -1.89 -12.88 -2.88
C LEU A 50 -2.09 -12.52 -4.36
N LEU A 51 -2.45 -11.27 -4.62
CA LEU A 51 -2.38 -10.67 -5.95
C LEU A 51 -1.11 -9.81 -6.06
N ALA A 52 -0.49 -9.83 -7.22
CA ALA A 52 0.61 -8.95 -7.61
C ALA A 52 0.26 -8.26 -8.92
N ALA A 53 0.54 -6.98 -9.05
CA ALA A 53 0.25 -6.26 -10.29
C ALA A 53 1.26 -5.14 -10.58
N GLY A 54 1.34 -4.77 -11.86
CA GLY A 54 2.23 -3.74 -12.35
C GLY A 54 2.05 -3.45 -13.84
N ASP A 55 3.17 -3.22 -14.53
CA ASP A 55 3.20 -2.87 -15.95
C ASP A 55 2.85 -4.05 -16.89
N THR A 56 2.90 -5.26 -16.39
CA THR A 56 2.71 -6.48 -17.19
C THR A 56 1.40 -7.21 -16.89
N GLY A 57 0.51 -6.62 -16.08
CA GLY A 57 -0.80 -7.15 -15.73
C GLY A 57 -0.93 -7.61 -14.28
N VAL A 58 -1.92 -8.46 -14.03
CA VAL A 58 -2.24 -8.98 -12.69
C VAL A 58 -1.88 -10.46 -12.61
N PHE A 59 -1.34 -10.87 -11.49
CA PHE A 59 -0.91 -12.23 -11.20
C PHE A 59 -1.45 -12.67 -9.83
N ARG A 60 -1.71 -13.96 -9.67
CA ARG A 60 -2.20 -14.56 -8.43
C ARG A 60 -1.35 -15.73 -7.99
N THR A 61 -1.14 -15.82 -6.69
CA THR A 61 -0.68 -17.05 -6.00
C THR A 61 -1.76 -17.53 -5.03
N ARG A 62 -1.77 -18.83 -4.74
CA ARG A 62 -2.61 -19.49 -3.72
C ARG A 62 -1.81 -20.33 -2.74
N ASP A 63 -0.51 -20.37 -2.91
CA ASP A 63 0.42 -21.27 -2.21
C ASP A 63 1.53 -20.50 -1.47
N GLY A 64 1.28 -19.23 -1.08
CA GLY A 64 2.24 -18.42 -0.36
C GLY A 64 3.37 -17.92 -1.24
N ALA A 65 3.06 -17.59 -2.48
CA ALA A 65 4.02 -17.12 -3.48
C ALA A 65 5.01 -18.20 -4.00
N ALA A 66 4.78 -19.48 -3.71
CA ALA A 66 5.61 -20.55 -4.29
C ALA A 66 5.41 -20.68 -5.80
N SER A 67 4.18 -20.47 -6.29
CA SER A 67 3.87 -20.39 -7.71
C SER A 67 2.92 -19.22 -8.04
N TRP A 68 2.91 -18.81 -9.30
CA TRP A 68 2.11 -17.69 -9.77
C TRP A 68 1.42 -18.01 -11.09
N ALA A 69 0.18 -17.57 -11.23
CA ALA A 69 -0.58 -17.59 -12.48
C ALA A 69 -0.92 -16.16 -12.90
N ARG A 70 -0.89 -15.89 -14.20
CA ARG A 70 -1.40 -14.65 -14.78
C ARG A 70 -2.92 -14.70 -14.79
N LEU A 71 -3.57 -13.58 -14.46
CA LEU A 71 -5.01 -13.39 -14.59
C LEU A 71 -5.30 -12.53 -15.81
N GLY A 72 -6.38 -12.87 -16.51
CA GLY A 72 -6.83 -12.14 -17.71
C GLY A 72 -5.85 -12.15 -18.88
N ALA A 73 -6.15 -11.37 -19.91
CA ALA A 73 -5.28 -11.24 -21.07
C ALA A 73 -4.18 -10.17 -20.86
N ALA A 74 -3.13 -10.28 -21.66
CA ALA A 74 -2.09 -9.26 -21.68
C ALA A 74 -2.63 -7.97 -22.30
N GLY A 75 -2.47 -6.84 -21.59
CA GLY A 75 -2.93 -5.54 -22.07
C GLY A 75 -4.36 -5.15 -21.68
N ASP A 76 -5.06 -5.98 -20.91
CA ASP A 76 -6.40 -5.64 -20.39
C ASP A 76 -6.40 -4.40 -19.50
N LEU A 77 -5.30 -4.14 -18.83
CA LEU A 77 -5.11 -2.98 -17.96
C LEU A 77 -3.87 -2.18 -18.37
N PRO A 78 -3.90 -0.85 -18.22
CA PRO A 78 -2.66 -0.04 -18.14
C PRO A 78 -1.79 -0.48 -16.97
N THR A 79 -0.66 0.20 -16.76
CA THR A 79 0.18 -0.08 -15.58
C THR A 79 -0.64 0.04 -14.29
N VAL A 80 -0.82 -1.09 -13.61
CA VAL A 80 -1.52 -1.13 -12.32
C VAL A 80 -0.57 -0.61 -11.25
N TRP A 81 -1.01 0.39 -10.51
CA TRP A 81 -0.25 1.06 -9.44
C TRP A 81 -0.72 0.66 -8.05
N SER A 82 -2.00 0.38 -7.89
CA SER A 82 -2.59 -0.09 -6.64
C SER A 82 -3.63 -1.16 -6.87
N LEU A 83 -3.80 -2.05 -5.89
CA LEU A 83 -4.80 -3.10 -5.83
C LEU A 83 -5.51 -3.07 -4.49
N ALA A 84 -6.81 -3.35 -4.49
CA ALA A 84 -7.59 -3.63 -3.30
C ALA A 84 -8.55 -4.78 -3.56
N VAL A 85 -8.61 -5.75 -2.65
CA VAL A 85 -9.60 -6.83 -2.65
C VAL A 85 -10.69 -6.46 -1.67
N ASP A 86 -11.96 -6.55 -2.06
CA ASP A 86 -13.07 -6.31 -1.15
C ASP A 86 -13.10 -7.41 -0.06
N PRO A 87 -12.92 -7.06 1.22
CA PRO A 87 -12.88 -8.06 2.29
C PRO A 87 -14.20 -8.78 2.52
N ARG A 88 -15.31 -8.26 1.99
CA ARG A 88 -16.66 -8.85 2.10
C ARG A 88 -16.98 -9.79 0.94
N ASP A 89 -16.36 -9.56 -0.23
CA ASP A 89 -16.44 -10.40 -1.43
C ASP A 89 -15.08 -10.44 -2.13
N PRO A 90 -14.20 -11.42 -1.83
CA PRO A 90 -12.86 -11.51 -2.41
C PRO A 90 -12.82 -11.71 -3.94
N ARG A 91 -13.95 -11.94 -4.58
CA ARG A 91 -14.04 -11.93 -6.05
C ARG A 91 -14.07 -10.51 -6.62
N THR A 92 -14.46 -9.53 -5.79
CA THR A 92 -14.44 -8.12 -6.16
C THR A 92 -13.07 -7.53 -5.88
N VAL A 93 -12.39 -7.10 -6.94
CA VAL A 93 -11.05 -6.50 -6.89
C VAL A 93 -11.07 -5.16 -7.59
N PHE A 94 -10.43 -4.16 -6.99
CA PHE A 94 -10.22 -2.85 -7.60
C PHE A 94 -8.76 -2.68 -7.98
N ALA A 95 -8.52 -2.04 -9.12
CA ALA A 95 -7.19 -1.66 -9.59
C ALA A 95 -7.16 -0.17 -9.92
N GLY A 96 -6.19 0.53 -9.33
CA GLY A 96 -5.82 1.89 -9.69
C GLY A 96 -4.64 1.87 -10.65
N THR A 97 -4.69 2.67 -11.72
CA THR A 97 -3.72 2.60 -12.82
C THR A 97 -2.96 3.91 -13.06
N ARG A 98 -1.95 3.83 -13.92
CA ARG A 98 -1.28 4.94 -14.60
C ARG A 98 -1.39 4.74 -16.13
N PRO A 99 -1.96 5.69 -16.93
CA PRO A 99 -2.66 6.91 -16.48
C PRO A 99 -3.79 6.64 -15.49
N ALA A 100 -4.16 7.65 -14.68
CA ALA A 100 -5.14 7.47 -13.61
C ALA A 100 -6.49 7.01 -14.16
N ALA A 101 -6.91 5.86 -13.73
CA ALA A 101 -8.23 5.31 -13.90
C ALA A 101 -8.46 4.24 -12.81
N ILE A 102 -9.71 3.95 -12.52
CA ILE A 102 -10.10 2.91 -11.57
C ILE A 102 -10.81 1.82 -12.34
N TYR A 103 -10.42 0.58 -12.11
CA TYR A 103 -11.03 -0.60 -12.69
C TYR A 103 -11.58 -1.49 -11.59
N ARG A 104 -12.64 -2.23 -11.90
CA ARG A 104 -13.23 -3.23 -11.02
C ARG A 104 -13.34 -4.58 -11.75
N SER A 105 -12.90 -5.62 -11.09
CA SER A 105 -13.21 -7.02 -11.40
C SER A 105 -14.28 -7.53 -10.45
N ARG A 106 -15.12 -8.48 -10.88
CA ARG A 106 -16.08 -9.24 -10.05
C ARG A 106 -15.84 -10.75 -10.11
N ASP A 107 -14.74 -11.18 -10.68
CA ASP A 107 -14.36 -12.58 -10.89
C ASP A 107 -12.95 -12.91 -10.37
N GLY A 108 -12.44 -12.09 -9.44
CA GLY A 108 -11.14 -12.31 -8.80
C GLY A 108 -9.95 -11.84 -9.64
N GLY A 109 -10.17 -10.95 -10.61
CA GLY A 109 -9.13 -10.35 -11.44
C GLY A 109 -9.02 -10.93 -12.85
N GLU A 110 -9.94 -11.80 -13.26
CA GLU A 110 -9.92 -12.40 -14.62
C GLU A 110 -10.41 -11.41 -15.68
N THR A 111 -11.47 -10.64 -15.40
CA THR A 111 -11.97 -9.60 -16.29
C THR A 111 -12.12 -8.27 -15.56
N TRP A 112 -12.00 -7.16 -16.30
CA TRP A 112 -11.97 -5.83 -15.74
C TRP A 112 -12.91 -4.86 -16.45
N LYS A 113 -13.64 -4.09 -15.65
CA LYS A 113 -14.46 -2.97 -16.15
C LYS A 113 -13.84 -1.67 -15.67
N ARG A 114 -13.54 -0.74 -16.58
CA ARG A 114 -13.21 0.64 -16.24
C ARG A 114 -14.42 1.32 -15.61
N LEU A 115 -14.22 2.00 -14.49
CA LEU A 115 -15.25 2.75 -13.78
C LEU A 115 -15.25 4.22 -14.25
N ASP A 116 -16.42 4.84 -14.20
CA ASP A 116 -16.58 6.26 -14.53
C ASP A 116 -16.25 7.13 -13.31
N ALA A 117 -14.97 7.17 -12.96
CA ALA A 117 -14.45 8.00 -11.89
C ALA A 117 -13.88 9.30 -12.48
N PRO A 118 -14.25 10.49 -11.96
CA PRO A 118 -13.82 11.78 -12.52
C PRO A 118 -12.41 12.17 -12.07
N VAL A 119 -11.46 11.23 -12.16
CA VAL A 119 -10.05 11.44 -11.81
C VAL A 119 -9.29 12.10 -12.94
N ALA A 120 -8.41 13.05 -12.60
CA ALA A 120 -7.52 13.68 -13.57
C ALA A 120 -6.50 12.66 -14.09
N THR A 121 -6.34 12.56 -15.40
CA THR A 121 -5.37 11.66 -16.05
C THR A 121 -4.01 12.29 -16.23
N GLU A 122 -3.91 13.62 -16.14
CA GLU A 122 -2.71 14.42 -16.27
C GLU A 122 -2.56 15.39 -15.10
N CYS A 123 -1.33 15.71 -14.76
CA CYS A 123 -0.99 16.64 -13.70
C CYS A 123 0.29 17.43 -14.06
N SER A 124 0.74 18.35 -13.21
CA SER A 124 1.89 19.23 -13.46
C SER A 124 3.22 18.47 -13.66
N ILE A 125 3.32 17.22 -13.20
CA ILE A 125 4.53 16.37 -13.32
C ILE A 125 4.36 15.25 -14.37
N GLY A 126 3.30 15.27 -15.17
CA GLY A 126 3.02 14.31 -16.23
C GLY A 126 1.70 13.56 -16.04
N GLN A 127 1.69 12.25 -16.29
CA GLN A 127 0.49 11.45 -16.10
C GLN A 127 0.23 11.19 -14.63
N ALA A 128 -0.93 11.60 -14.14
CA ALA A 128 -1.42 11.24 -12.81
C ALA A 128 -1.68 9.72 -12.70
N PHE A 129 -1.67 9.20 -11.49
CA PHE A 129 -1.97 7.79 -11.23
C PHE A 129 -2.72 7.62 -9.91
N VAL A 130 -3.46 6.52 -9.81
CA VAL A 130 -4.18 6.15 -8.60
C VAL A 130 -3.19 5.43 -7.67
N THR A 131 -2.68 6.15 -6.68
CA THR A 131 -1.63 5.69 -5.78
C THR A 131 -2.13 4.63 -4.80
N ARG A 132 -3.39 4.74 -4.38
CA ARG A 132 -4.00 3.80 -3.44
C ARG A 132 -5.49 3.62 -3.70
N VAL A 133 -5.95 2.37 -3.62
CA VAL A 133 -7.37 2.04 -3.48
C VAL A 133 -7.55 1.28 -2.18
N LEU A 134 -8.61 1.60 -1.42
CA LEU A 134 -9.01 0.90 -0.20
C LEU A 134 -10.50 0.56 -0.26
N VAL A 135 -10.89 -0.55 0.38
CA VAL A 135 -12.29 -0.92 0.57
C VAL A 135 -12.55 -1.05 2.06
N ASP A 136 -13.56 -0.35 2.55
CA ASP A 136 -13.99 -0.43 3.94
C ASP A 136 -14.59 -1.81 4.22
N PRO A 137 -14.05 -2.58 5.18
CA PRO A 137 -14.56 -3.90 5.50
C PRO A 137 -15.96 -3.89 6.12
N VAL A 138 -16.40 -2.76 6.67
CA VAL A 138 -17.69 -2.64 7.36
C VAL A 138 -18.82 -2.39 6.36
N ASP A 139 -18.71 -1.34 5.55
CA ASP A 139 -19.81 -0.92 4.67
C ASP A 139 -19.50 -1.03 3.17
N GLY A 140 -18.25 -1.30 2.79
CA GLY A 140 -17.81 -1.44 1.41
C GLY A 140 -17.61 -0.14 0.66
N THR A 141 -17.54 0.95 1.38
CA THR A 141 -17.09 2.22 0.80
C THR A 141 -15.72 2.05 0.16
N VAL A 142 -15.59 2.51 -1.08
CA VAL A 142 -14.31 2.46 -1.82
C VAL A 142 -13.68 3.83 -1.81
N TRP A 143 -12.42 3.89 -1.43
CA TRP A 143 -11.60 5.10 -1.40
C TRP A 143 -10.50 5.01 -2.44
N ALA A 144 -10.21 6.12 -3.11
CA ALA A 144 -9.09 6.20 -4.04
C ALA A 144 -8.29 7.47 -3.79
N GLY A 145 -6.99 7.31 -3.55
CA GLY A 145 -5.99 8.39 -3.54
C GLY A 145 -5.41 8.55 -4.93
N VAL A 146 -5.36 9.79 -5.41
CA VAL A 146 -4.85 10.12 -6.75
C VAL A 146 -3.75 11.15 -6.61
N GLU A 147 -2.61 10.89 -7.28
CA GLU A 147 -1.48 11.81 -7.31
C GLU A 147 -1.93 13.17 -7.90
N ILE A 148 -1.70 14.22 -7.11
CA ILE A 148 -2.01 15.63 -7.45
C ILE A 148 -3.52 15.89 -7.76
N ASP A 149 -4.40 14.96 -7.40
CA ASP A 149 -5.86 15.13 -7.57
C ASP A 149 -6.66 14.83 -6.28
N GLY A 150 -5.97 14.41 -5.21
CA GLY A 150 -6.57 14.21 -3.89
C GLY A 150 -7.31 12.90 -3.72
N VAL A 151 -8.40 12.91 -2.96
CA VAL A 151 -9.12 11.71 -2.53
C VAL A 151 -10.52 11.66 -3.12
N PHE A 152 -10.91 10.48 -3.58
CA PHE A 152 -12.23 10.15 -4.12
C PHE A 152 -12.88 9.04 -3.30
N LEU A 153 -14.21 9.08 -3.22
CA LEU A 153 -15.05 8.18 -2.46
C LEU A 153 -16.19 7.65 -3.31
N SER A 154 -16.44 6.33 -3.24
CA SER A 154 -17.63 5.67 -3.78
C SER A 154 -18.34 4.89 -2.67
N ARG A 155 -19.68 4.99 -2.59
CA ARG A 155 -20.52 4.28 -1.61
C ARG A 155 -21.32 3.13 -2.20
N ASP A 156 -21.21 2.91 -3.49
CA ASP A 156 -21.99 1.96 -4.29
C ASP A 156 -21.10 0.95 -5.03
N GLY A 157 -19.90 0.70 -4.47
CA GLY A 157 -18.95 -0.26 -5.02
C GLY A 157 -18.28 0.21 -6.30
N GLY A 158 -18.16 1.53 -6.49
CA GLY A 158 -17.44 2.14 -7.60
C GLY A 158 -18.32 2.59 -8.77
N ASP A 159 -19.64 2.55 -8.64
CA ASP A 159 -20.53 2.95 -9.75
C ASP A 159 -20.67 4.49 -9.82
N ALA A 160 -20.61 5.21 -8.68
CA ALA A 160 -20.50 6.66 -8.61
C ALA A 160 -19.39 7.12 -7.67
N TRP A 161 -18.73 8.24 -8.00
CA TRP A 161 -17.59 8.76 -7.28
C TRP A 161 -17.77 10.23 -6.91
N THR A 162 -17.33 10.60 -5.73
CA THR A 162 -17.30 11.98 -5.23
C THR A 162 -15.89 12.34 -4.79
N LYS A 163 -15.39 13.50 -5.24
CA LYS A 163 -14.12 14.06 -4.75
C LYS A 163 -14.32 14.64 -3.35
N VAL A 164 -13.48 14.23 -2.39
CA VAL A 164 -13.59 14.58 -0.97
C VAL A 164 -12.27 15.17 -0.48
N VAL A 165 -12.10 16.47 -0.64
CA VAL A 165 -10.81 17.16 -0.39
C VAL A 165 -10.93 18.36 0.55
N ASN A 166 -12.08 18.59 1.20
CA ASN A 166 -12.26 19.72 2.10
C ASN A 166 -11.30 19.61 3.31
N GLY A 167 -10.41 20.61 3.48
CA GLY A 167 -9.33 20.59 4.46
C GLY A 167 -8.05 19.85 4.01
N LEU A 168 -8.08 19.14 2.88
CA LEU A 168 -6.91 18.54 2.26
C LEU A 168 -6.20 19.59 1.40
N HIS A 169 -5.26 20.32 1.97
CA HIS A 169 -4.58 21.41 1.29
C HIS A 169 -3.37 20.98 0.44
N ASP A 170 -2.98 19.71 0.54
CA ASP A 170 -1.98 19.06 -0.30
C ASP A 170 -2.65 17.85 -0.99
N LEU A 171 -2.82 17.95 -2.32
CA LEU A 171 -3.56 16.96 -3.11
C LEU A 171 -2.65 15.86 -3.69
N ASP A 172 -1.36 15.91 -3.43
CA ASP A 172 -0.39 14.90 -3.90
C ASP A 172 -0.43 13.66 -2.97
N VAL A 173 -1.47 12.85 -3.12
CA VAL A 173 -1.68 11.68 -2.28
C VAL A 173 -0.73 10.56 -2.66
N HIS A 174 0.12 10.15 -1.72
CA HIS A 174 1.12 9.10 -1.88
C HIS A 174 0.63 7.72 -1.43
N ASP A 175 -0.07 7.67 -0.31
CA ASP A 175 -0.61 6.43 0.27
C ASP A 175 -1.82 6.75 1.15
N MET A 176 -2.61 5.72 1.44
CA MET A 176 -3.77 5.82 2.33
C MET A 176 -3.87 4.59 3.22
N ALA A 177 -4.41 4.78 4.41
CA ALA A 177 -4.74 3.68 5.32
C ALA A 177 -6.12 3.90 5.94
N LEU A 178 -6.79 2.79 6.26
CA LEU A 178 -8.11 2.78 6.86
C LEU A 178 -8.05 2.07 8.20
N ALA A 179 -8.45 2.77 9.25
CA ALA A 179 -8.69 2.22 10.56
C ALA A 179 -10.16 1.82 10.67
N ALA A 180 -10.41 0.52 10.78
CA ALA A 180 -11.76 -0.02 10.89
C ALA A 180 -12.37 0.38 12.25
N SER A 181 -13.18 1.42 12.24
CA SER A 181 -13.98 1.95 13.35
C SER A 181 -15.32 2.40 12.79
N ASP A 182 -16.27 2.76 13.63
CA ASP A 182 -17.55 3.31 13.18
C ASP A 182 -17.74 4.72 13.79
N PRO A 183 -17.65 5.79 12.97
CA PRO A 183 -17.26 5.82 11.56
C PRO A 183 -15.77 5.45 11.35
N PRO A 184 -15.40 4.96 10.16
CA PRO A 184 -14.02 4.62 9.86
C PRO A 184 -13.15 5.87 9.84
N ARG A 185 -11.93 5.77 10.40
CA ARG A 185 -10.92 6.80 10.24
C ARG A 185 -10.03 6.47 9.05
N VAL A 186 -9.93 7.41 8.12
CA VAL A 186 -9.09 7.29 6.94
C VAL A 186 -7.93 8.26 7.06
N TYR A 187 -6.74 7.78 6.75
CA TYR A 187 -5.51 8.58 6.66
C TYR A 187 -5.12 8.73 5.20
N ALA A 188 -4.64 9.92 4.84
CA ALA A 188 -4.03 10.21 3.55
C ALA A 188 -2.64 10.81 3.78
N SER A 189 -1.61 10.11 3.33
CA SER A 189 -0.24 10.60 3.30
C SER A 189 0.00 11.35 1.99
N THR A 190 0.47 12.58 2.08
CA THR A 190 0.76 13.44 0.93
C THR A 190 2.24 13.80 0.88
N ASN A 191 2.64 14.67 -0.03
CA ASN A 191 4.04 15.04 -0.20
C ASN A 191 4.70 15.63 1.07
N GLY A 192 3.97 16.40 1.87
CA GLY A 192 4.54 17.04 3.07
C GLY A 192 3.63 17.04 4.28
N GLU A 193 2.58 16.24 4.28
CA GLU A 193 1.63 16.17 5.37
C GLU A 193 0.93 14.79 5.41
N VAL A 194 0.39 14.45 6.55
CA VAL A 194 -0.58 13.36 6.68
C VAL A 194 -1.88 13.96 7.21
N PHE A 195 -2.96 13.61 6.57
CA PHE A 195 -4.30 14.02 6.98
C PHE A 195 -5.10 12.84 7.48
N TRP A 196 -6.07 13.09 8.33
CA TRP A 196 -7.06 12.10 8.71
C TRP A 196 -8.48 12.68 8.61
N SER A 197 -9.44 11.80 8.39
CA SER A 197 -10.88 12.09 8.43
C SER A 197 -11.61 10.95 9.14
N ASP A 198 -12.54 11.27 10.04
CA ASP A 198 -13.44 10.31 10.70
C ASP A 198 -14.93 10.61 10.40
N ASP A 199 -15.18 11.45 9.41
CA ASP A 199 -16.52 11.84 8.94
C ASP A 199 -16.76 11.48 7.46
N ARG A 200 -16.01 10.47 6.97
CA ARG A 200 -16.08 9.98 5.58
C ARG A 200 -15.62 11.02 4.56
N GLY A 201 -14.55 11.73 4.87
CA GLY A 201 -13.91 12.69 3.98
C GLY A 201 -14.64 14.04 3.85
N LYS A 202 -15.65 14.32 4.68
CA LYS A 202 -16.30 15.62 4.69
C LYS A 202 -15.33 16.72 5.15
N GLN A 203 -14.45 16.38 6.10
CA GLN A 203 -13.40 17.24 6.60
C GLN A 203 -12.12 16.44 6.81
N TRP A 204 -10.99 16.99 6.34
CA TRP A 204 -9.65 16.46 6.59
C TRP A 204 -8.90 17.35 7.57
N THR A 205 -8.21 16.74 8.52
CA THR A 205 -7.41 17.40 9.55
C THR A 205 -5.95 17.01 9.39
N PRO A 206 -5.02 17.98 9.26
CA PRO A 206 -3.59 17.69 9.19
C PRO A 206 -3.05 17.28 10.56
N ILE A 207 -2.06 16.37 10.58
CA ILE A 207 -1.37 15.98 11.81
C ILE A 207 -0.15 16.85 12.15
N GLY A 208 0.31 17.67 11.23
CA GLY A 208 1.44 18.59 11.42
C GLY A 208 2.81 17.92 11.26
N VAL A 209 3.01 17.19 10.18
CA VAL A 209 4.27 16.46 9.87
C VAL A 209 5.50 17.35 10.03
N LYS A 210 5.51 18.55 9.44
CA LYS A 210 6.66 19.46 9.45
C LYS A 210 7.12 19.90 10.85
N THR A 211 6.23 19.82 11.84
CA THR A 211 6.51 20.27 13.22
C THR A 211 6.63 19.13 14.21
N ARG A 212 6.14 17.94 13.88
CA ARG A 212 6.04 16.80 14.81
C ARG A 212 6.91 15.62 14.40
N TRP A 213 7.28 15.50 13.14
CA TRP A 213 8.08 14.40 12.65
C TRP A 213 9.55 14.80 12.47
N PRO A 214 10.49 13.87 12.60
CA PRO A 214 11.91 14.15 12.44
C PRO A 214 12.30 14.44 10.99
N LEU A 215 11.51 13.95 10.02
CA LEU A 215 11.74 14.12 8.59
C LEU A 215 10.45 14.60 7.91
N PRO A 216 10.54 15.56 6.95
CA PRO A 216 9.39 16.32 6.47
C PRO A 216 8.58 15.64 5.35
N TYR A 217 9.09 14.56 4.74
CA TYR A 217 8.45 13.88 3.63
C TYR A 217 7.75 12.62 4.12
N SER A 218 6.43 12.57 4.01
CA SER A 218 5.64 11.39 4.36
C SER A 218 5.39 10.50 3.14
N ARG A 219 5.43 9.18 3.33
CA ARG A 219 5.22 8.23 2.23
C ARG A 219 4.25 7.11 2.59
N GLY A 220 4.72 6.05 3.21
CA GLY A 220 3.89 4.91 3.57
C GLY A 220 3.09 5.16 4.84
N ILE A 221 1.86 4.67 4.90
CA ILE A 221 1.04 4.69 6.12
C ILE A 221 0.29 3.35 6.26
N ALA A 222 0.23 2.81 7.47
CA ALA A 222 -0.46 1.56 7.76
C ALA A 222 -1.10 1.60 9.15
N VAL A 223 -2.23 0.93 9.30
CA VAL A 223 -2.91 0.75 10.59
C VAL A 223 -2.63 -0.66 11.10
N LYS A 224 -2.44 -0.80 12.41
CA LYS A 224 -2.32 -2.10 13.07
C LYS A 224 -3.62 -2.88 12.91
N ALA A 225 -3.53 -4.15 12.57
CA ALA A 225 -4.70 -4.93 12.15
C ALA A 225 -5.74 -5.18 13.25
N ASP A 226 -5.34 -5.15 14.53
CA ASP A 226 -6.19 -5.42 15.70
C ASP A 226 -6.43 -4.20 16.61
N ASP A 227 -5.78 -3.05 16.32
CA ASP A 227 -6.01 -1.80 17.07
C ASP A 227 -6.03 -0.60 16.10
N PRO A 228 -7.20 -0.03 15.80
CA PRO A 228 -7.35 1.08 14.88
C PRO A 228 -6.69 2.39 15.36
N ARG A 229 -6.29 2.49 16.64
CA ARG A 229 -5.59 3.65 17.19
C ARG A 229 -4.08 3.59 16.93
N VAL A 230 -3.55 2.40 16.63
CA VAL A 230 -2.12 2.21 16.36
C VAL A 230 -1.86 2.37 14.87
N VAL A 231 -1.11 3.42 14.54
CA VAL A 231 -0.79 3.79 13.16
C VAL A 231 0.73 3.83 13.00
N PHE A 232 1.21 3.27 11.90
CA PHE A 232 2.61 3.32 11.50
C PHE A 232 2.76 4.22 10.28
N ALA A 233 3.85 4.97 10.22
CA ALA A 233 4.16 5.79 9.06
C ALA A 233 5.63 5.66 8.67
N GLY A 234 5.90 5.72 7.38
CA GLY A 234 7.22 5.84 6.81
C GLY A 234 7.48 7.26 6.35
N CYS A 235 8.64 7.80 6.68
CA CYS A 235 9.04 9.14 6.23
C CYS A 235 10.48 9.17 5.74
N GLY A 236 10.85 10.29 5.16
CA GLY A 236 12.19 10.58 4.67
C GLY A 236 12.46 12.08 4.54
N GLN A 237 13.62 12.42 4.00
CA GLN A 237 13.97 13.82 3.71
C GLN A 237 13.21 14.34 2.48
N THR A 238 13.18 13.52 1.43
CA THR A 238 12.54 13.78 0.12
C THR A 238 12.11 12.44 -0.47
N THR A 239 11.55 12.42 -1.66
CA THR A 239 11.18 11.20 -2.39
C THR A 239 12.32 10.18 -2.44
N THR A 240 13.56 10.63 -2.73
CA THR A 240 14.76 9.80 -2.88
C THR A 240 15.81 10.10 -1.81
N GLY A 241 15.41 10.66 -0.67
CA GLY A 241 16.32 11.10 0.38
C GLY A 241 17.25 9.99 0.89
N GLU A 242 18.37 10.39 1.46
CA GLU A 242 19.46 9.50 1.93
C GLU A 242 19.18 8.85 3.28
N THR A 243 17.99 9.06 3.83
CA THR A 243 17.55 8.44 5.09
C THR A 243 16.04 8.40 5.20
N GLY A 244 15.56 7.53 6.07
CA GLY A 244 14.15 7.42 6.42
C GLY A 244 13.98 6.99 7.88
N GLU A 245 12.75 7.10 8.36
CA GLU A 245 12.35 6.60 9.67
C GLU A 245 10.98 5.93 9.61
N VAL A 246 10.77 4.99 10.51
CA VAL A 246 9.46 4.43 10.82
C VAL A 246 8.95 5.12 12.09
N LEU A 247 7.73 5.61 12.03
CA LEU A 247 7.06 6.26 13.14
C LEU A 247 5.86 5.43 13.58
N ARG A 248 5.50 5.54 14.87
CA ARG A 248 4.29 4.93 15.43
C ARG A 248 3.51 5.95 16.25
N SER A 249 2.21 5.96 16.03
CA SER A 249 1.21 6.54 16.93
C SER A 249 0.47 5.42 17.65
N SER A 250 0.03 5.66 18.90
CA SER A 250 -0.83 4.77 19.68
C SER A 250 -2.17 5.42 20.06
N ASP A 251 -2.43 6.62 19.52
CA ASP A 251 -3.58 7.45 19.85
C ASP A 251 -4.32 7.99 18.62
N GLY A 252 -4.24 7.25 17.50
CA GLY A 252 -4.89 7.62 16.24
C GLY A 252 -4.27 8.81 15.53
N GLY A 253 -2.95 8.99 15.66
CA GLY A 253 -2.20 10.02 14.95
C GLY A 253 -2.04 11.34 15.71
N GLN A 254 -2.45 11.42 17.00
CA GLN A 254 -2.30 12.64 17.78
C GLN A 254 -0.85 12.85 18.21
N THR A 255 -0.17 11.79 18.66
CA THR A 255 1.25 11.81 18.99
C THR A 255 2.02 10.73 18.23
N TRP A 256 3.30 10.99 17.95
CA TRP A 256 4.16 10.10 17.18
C TRP A 256 5.51 9.92 17.85
N ARG A 257 6.06 8.72 17.77
CA ARG A 257 7.43 8.43 18.19
C ARG A 257 8.19 7.70 17.07
N SER A 258 9.47 8.00 16.93
CA SER A 258 10.38 7.22 16.07
C SER A 258 10.59 5.82 16.64
N LEU A 259 10.66 4.84 15.74
CA LEU A 259 10.95 3.45 16.11
C LEU A 259 12.44 3.13 15.91
N PRO A 260 13.04 2.32 16.79
CA PRO A 260 14.49 2.07 16.78
C PRO A 260 14.87 1.07 15.70
N LEU A 261 15.09 1.53 14.47
CA LEU A 261 15.63 0.67 13.41
C LEU A 261 17.09 0.29 13.70
N PRO A 262 17.55 -0.93 13.34
CA PRO A 262 18.90 -1.43 13.66
C PRO A 262 20.01 -0.72 12.88
N SER A 263 19.68 0.01 11.84
CA SER A 263 20.58 0.86 11.07
C SER A 263 19.82 2.04 10.48
N ARG A 264 20.52 3.11 10.15
CA ARG A 264 19.95 4.22 9.39
C ARG A 264 19.55 3.72 8.00
N PRO A 265 18.29 3.89 7.58
CA PRO A 265 17.85 3.52 6.23
C PRO A 265 18.61 4.27 5.13
N ASN A 266 18.84 3.59 4.01
CA ASN A 266 19.52 4.14 2.85
C ASN A 266 18.67 5.07 1.97
N ALA A 267 17.39 5.19 2.29
CA ALA A 267 16.42 6.05 1.61
C ALA A 267 15.16 6.22 2.47
N THR A 268 14.24 7.03 1.99
CA THR A 268 12.88 7.15 2.54
C THR A 268 12.26 5.78 2.77
N ILE A 269 11.65 5.56 3.94
CA ILE A 269 10.78 4.40 4.18
C ILE A 269 9.55 4.54 3.29
N TRP A 270 9.52 3.70 2.26
CA TRP A 270 8.56 3.81 1.18
C TRP A 270 7.20 3.22 1.49
N GLY A 271 7.17 2.14 2.25
CA GLY A 271 5.93 1.49 2.61
C GLY A 271 6.05 0.57 3.80
N LEU A 272 4.88 0.18 4.30
CA LEU A 272 4.71 -0.74 5.42
C LEU A 272 3.62 -1.77 5.07
N ALA A 273 3.82 -3.01 5.52
CA ALA A 273 2.85 -4.09 5.35
C ALA A 273 2.47 -4.65 6.73
N THR A 274 1.18 -4.62 7.03
CA THR A 274 0.52 -5.27 8.17
C THR A 274 -0.38 -6.40 7.66
N HIS A 275 -0.76 -7.34 8.53
CA HIS A 275 -1.65 -8.43 8.16
C HIS A 275 -2.44 -8.92 9.37
N PRO A 276 -3.75 -9.23 9.24
CA PRO A 276 -4.59 -9.61 10.38
C PRO A 276 -4.24 -10.96 11.02
N ALA A 277 -3.49 -11.83 10.34
CA ALA A 277 -3.07 -13.11 10.91
C ALA A 277 -2.07 -12.95 12.07
N ASP A 278 -1.33 -11.84 12.13
CA ASP A 278 -0.45 -11.49 13.24
C ASP A 278 -0.25 -9.96 13.26
N ALA A 279 -1.01 -9.31 14.10
CA ALA A 279 -1.01 -7.85 14.21
C ALA A 279 0.29 -7.27 14.82
N ALA A 280 1.13 -8.11 15.40
CA ALA A 280 2.44 -7.69 15.91
C ALA A 280 3.51 -7.64 14.81
N ARG A 281 3.27 -8.31 13.67
CA ARG A 281 4.25 -8.36 12.59
C ARG A 281 4.07 -7.24 11.59
N ILE A 282 5.17 -6.53 11.33
CA ILE A 282 5.24 -5.41 10.40
C ILE A 282 6.46 -5.59 9.52
N VAL A 283 6.27 -5.42 8.22
CA VAL A 283 7.36 -5.33 7.26
C VAL A 283 7.44 -3.91 6.75
N ALA A 284 8.55 -3.23 6.94
CA ALA A 284 8.83 -1.91 6.42
C ALA A 284 9.96 -2.00 5.37
N PHE A 285 9.93 -1.14 4.37
CA PHE A 285 10.96 -1.15 3.34
C PHE A 285 11.32 0.27 2.89
N SER A 286 12.60 0.47 2.60
CA SER A 286 13.07 1.68 1.96
C SER A 286 12.90 1.61 0.44
N LEU A 287 12.83 2.78 -0.21
CA LEU A 287 12.77 2.86 -1.68
C LEU A 287 13.92 2.09 -2.34
N PHE A 288 15.13 2.18 -1.78
CA PHE A 288 16.33 1.58 -2.37
C PHE A 288 16.70 0.21 -1.80
N GLY A 289 15.70 -0.58 -1.41
CA GLY A 289 15.84 -2.03 -1.31
C GLY A 289 16.16 -2.60 0.05
N GLU A 290 16.20 -1.79 1.11
CA GLU A 290 16.32 -2.31 2.47
C GLU A 290 14.96 -2.75 3.02
N VAL A 291 14.95 -3.86 3.75
CA VAL A 291 13.74 -4.42 4.36
C VAL A 291 13.99 -4.61 5.85
N TYR A 292 13.03 -4.16 6.64
CA TYR A 292 13.01 -4.24 8.10
C TYR A 292 11.77 -5.01 8.54
N VAL A 293 11.94 -5.87 9.54
CA VAL A 293 10.84 -6.68 10.10
C VAL A 293 10.79 -6.50 11.61
N SER A 294 9.61 -6.21 12.10
CA SER A 294 9.25 -6.28 13.51
C SER A 294 8.28 -7.44 13.74
N GLU A 295 8.40 -8.11 14.89
CA GLU A 295 7.49 -9.17 15.34
C GLU A 295 6.82 -8.83 16.69
N ASP A 296 6.98 -7.58 17.15
CA ASP A 296 6.50 -7.05 18.44
C ASP A 296 5.84 -5.66 18.31
N ALA A 297 5.13 -5.45 17.19
CA ALA A 297 4.43 -4.21 16.89
C ALA A 297 5.33 -2.96 16.86
N GLY A 298 6.58 -3.13 16.42
CA GLY A 298 7.53 -2.04 16.22
C GLY A 298 8.42 -1.74 17.43
N GLU A 299 8.37 -2.51 18.51
CA GLU A 299 9.26 -2.25 19.65
C GLU A 299 10.71 -2.65 19.35
N SER A 300 10.90 -3.70 18.56
CA SER A 300 12.21 -4.07 18.01
C SER A 300 12.15 -4.40 16.54
N TRP A 301 13.29 -4.25 15.85
CA TRP A 301 13.39 -4.47 14.42
C TRP A 301 14.66 -5.24 14.07
N ARG A 302 14.59 -6.06 13.05
CA ARG A 302 15.74 -6.64 12.37
C ARG A 302 15.78 -6.20 10.92
N LYS A 303 16.95 -5.86 10.41
CA LYS A 303 17.20 -5.64 8.99
C LYS A 303 17.41 -6.98 8.30
N ILE A 304 16.77 -7.18 7.15
CA ILE A 304 17.09 -8.31 6.26
C ILE A 304 18.48 -8.09 5.67
N ALA A 305 19.32 -9.12 5.71
CA ALA A 305 20.72 -9.01 5.27
C ALA A 305 20.86 -8.74 3.76
N ARG A 306 19.87 -9.21 2.96
CA ARG A 306 19.85 -8.96 1.53
C ARG A 306 19.25 -7.59 1.24
N GLU A 307 19.91 -6.83 0.37
CA GLU A 307 19.35 -5.64 -0.27
C GLU A 307 18.80 -5.99 -1.65
N PHE A 308 17.74 -5.30 -2.02
CA PHE A 308 17.05 -5.46 -3.31
C PHE A 308 17.24 -4.18 -4.13
N GLY A 309 16.88 -4.20 -5.38
CA GLY A 309 16.71 -2.95 -6.13
C GLY A 309 15.50 -2.17 -5.59
N GLU A 310 15.03 -1.22 -6.33
CA GLU A 310 13.89 -0.38 -5.95
C GLU A 310 12.65 -1.23 -5.60
N ILE A 311 12.22 -1.19 -4.33
CA ILE A 311 11.01 -1.89 -3.84
C ILE A 311 9.82 -0.96 -3.97
N ARG A 312 8.72 -1.46 -4.50
CA ARG A 312 7.46 -0.73 -4.67
C ARG A 312 6.33 -1.23 -3.80
N ALA A 313 6.33 -2.51 -3.48
CA ALA A 313 5.33 -3.13 -2.62
C ALA A 313 5.94 -4.24 -1.78
N ALA A 314 5.39 -4.46 -0.60
CA ALA A 314 5.69 -5.60 0.24
C ALA A 314 4.40 -6.19 0.80
N ALA A 315 4.42 -7.50 1.01
CA ALA A 315 3.40 -8.23 1.75
C ALA A 315 4.08 -9.33 2.56
N TRP A 316 3.42 -9.79 3.61
CA TRP A 316 3.78 -11.03 4.26
C TRP A 316 2.56 -11.93 4.42
N LEU A 317 2.75 -13.23 4.43
CA LEU A 317 1.70 -14.22 4.53
C LEU A 317 2.02 -15.20 5.66
N PRO A 318 1.03 -15.71 6.40
CA PRO A 318 1.24 -16.77 7.37
C PRO A 318 1.71 -18.05 6.68
N ALA A 319 2.42 -18.91 7.43
CA ALA A 319 2.91 -20.21 6.95
C ALA A 319 1.78 -21.19 6.63
#